data_a618b8bd1c8bd2bfff7ee1bd3c05568b
#
_entry.id   a618b8bd1c8bd2bfff7ee1bd3c05568b
#
_cell.length_a   1.000
_cell.length_b   1.000
_cell.length_c   1.000
_cell.angle_alpha   90.00
_cell.angle_beta   90.00
_cell.angle_gamma   90.00
#
_symmetry.space_group_name_H-M   'P 1'
#
loop_
_entity.id
_entity.type
_entity.pdbx_description
1 polymer ?
#
loop_
_entity_poly.entity_id
_entity_poly.type
_entity_poly.pdbx_seq_one_letter_code
_entity_poly.pdbx_strand_id
1 'polypeptide(L)' 'MAAKFEVYQDKKGEYRFRLKAGNGEVIASSEGYSSKQACLQGIE' A
#
# COMPACT_ATOMS: atom_id res chain seq x y z
N MET A 1 13.83 -6.75 12.31
CA MET A 1 13.13 -5.57 11.85
C MET A 1 12.14 -5.93 10.81
N ALA A 2 10.94 -5.49 11.00
CA ALA A 2 9.86 -5.90 10.14
C ALA A 2 9.51 -4.82 9.14
N ALA A 3 9.37 -5.21 7.89
CA ALA A 3 8.72 -4.36 6.92
C ALA A 3 7.23 -4.33 7.21
N LYS A 4 6.56 -3.27 6.80
CA LYS A 4 5.12 -3.17 7.01
C LYS A 4 4.44 -2.59 5.78
N PHE A 5 3.19 -3.00 5.57
CA PHE A 5 2.36 -2.42 4.53
C PHE A 5 1.59 -1.23 5.07
N GLU A 6 1.49 -0.19 4.25
CA GLU A 6 0.66 0.96 4.54
C GLU A 6 -0.36 1.11 3.43
N VAL A 7 -1.63 1.23 3.79
CA VAL A 7 -2.71 1.44 2.83
C VAL A 7 -3.17 2.88 2.95
N TYR A 8 -3.30 3.56 1.82
CA TYR A 8 -3.71 4.96 1.81
C TYR A 8 -4.55 5.22 0.57
N GLN A 9 -5.26 6.36 0.58
CA GLN A 9 -6.07 6.79 -0.55
C GLN A 9 -5.38 7.95 -1.25
N ASP A 10 -5.25 7.87 -2.57
CA ASP A 10 -4.56 8.91 -3.32
C ASP A 10 -5.54 10.04 -3.68
N LYS A 11 -5.01 11.04 -4.42
CA LYS A 11 -5.80 12.22 -4.80
C LYS A 11 -6.96 11.89 -5.72
N LYS A 12 -6.88 10.77 -6.43
CA LYS A 12 -7.94 10.35 -7.34
C LYS A 12 -9.02 9.56 -6.62
N GLY A 13 -8.84 9.30 -5.33
CA GLY A 13 -9.77 8.48 -4.56
C GLY A 13 -9.51 6.99 -4.67
N GLU A 14 -8.43 6.59 -5.29
CA GLU A 14 -8.05 5.19 -5.39
C GLU A 14 -7.23 4.76 -4.18
N TYR A 15 -7.38 3.51 -3.79
CA TYR A 15 -6.63 2.96 -2.66
C TYR A 15 -5.33 2.36 -3.17
N ARG A 16 -4.25 2.68 -2.48
CA ARG A 16 -2.92 2.18 -2.80
C ARG A 16 -2.28 1.63 -1.55
N PHE A 17 -1.34 0.74 -1.72
CA PHE A 17 -0.52 0.31 -0.60
C PHE A 17 0.95 0.42 -0.97
N ARG A 18 1.77 0.50 0.06
CA ARG A 18 3.21 0.49 -0.11
C ARG A 18 3.84 -0.34 0.99
N LEU A 19 4.97 -0.96 0.66
CA LEU A 19 5.76 -1.73 1.61
C LEU A 19 6.92 -0.87 2.06
N LYS A 20 7.05 -0.69 3.36
CA LYS A 20 8.14 0.09 3.94
C LYS A 20 9.05 -0.81 4.76
N ALA A 21 10.35 -0.59 4.64
CA ALA A 21 11.34 -1.24 5.48
C ALA A 21 11.30 -0.66 6.90
N GLY A 22 11.97 -1.33 7.82
CA GLY A 22 12.01 -0.88 9.20
C GLY A 22 12.62 0.51 9.40
N ASN A 23 13.46 0.96 8.47
CA ASN A 23 14.04 2.30 8.53
C ASN A 23 13.15 3.38 7.89
N GLY A 24 11.95 3.03 7.47
CA GLY A 24 11.02 3.96 6.85
C GLY A 24 11.15 4.10 5.35
N GLU A 25 12.06 3.38 4.73
CA GLU A 25 12.27 3.46 3.29
C GLU A 25 11.19 2.67 2.54
N VAL A 26 10.64 3.26 1.48
CA VAL A 26 9.65 2.57 0.66
C VAL A 26 10.36 1.58 -0.26
N ILE A 27 10.02 0.30 -0.11
CA ILE A 27 10.63 -0.77 -0.90
C ILE A 27 9.80 -1.03 -2.15
N ALA A 28 8.49 -0.97 -2.04
CA ALA A 28 7.58 -1.28 -3.14
C ALA A 28 6.29 -0.53 -2.97
N SER A 29 5.57 -0.31 -4.07
CA SER A 29 4.26 0.32 -4.03
C SER A 29 3.35 -0.34 -5.04
N SER A 30 2.04 -0.23 -4.83
CA SER A 30 1.05 -0.82 -5.71
C SER A 30 0.43 0.22 -6.63
N GLU A 31 -0.31 -0.28 -7.61
CA GLU A 31 -1.18 0.55 -8.42
C GLU A 31 -2.44 0.89 -7.63
N GLY A 32 -3.21 1.85 -8.18
CA GLY A 32 -4.46 2.25 -7.54
C GLY A 32 -5.54 1.18 -7.69
N TYR A 33 -6.28 0.96 -6.62
CA TYR A 33 -7.41 0.05 -6.59
C TYR A 33 -8.68 0.85 -6.36
N SER A 34 -9.77 0.38 -6.96
CA SER A 34 -11.05 1.09 -6.84
C SER A 34 -11.69 0.96 -5.47
N SER A 35 -11.28 -0.03 -4.67
CA SER A 35 -11.82 -0.22 -3.34
C SER A 35 -10.72 -0.67 -2.38
N LYS A 36 -10.93 -0.37 -1.10
CA LYS A 36 -10.00 -0.78 -0.06
C LYS A 36 -9.90 -2.29 0.02
N GLN A 37 -11.01 -2.99 -0.17
CA GLN A 37 -11.03 -4.44 -0.12
C GLN A 37 -10.15 -5.03 -1.22
N ALA A 38 -10.25 -4.51 -2.44
CA ALA A 38 -9.41 -4.98 -3.52
C ALA A 38 -7.93 -4.71 -3.24
N CYS A 39 -7.62 -3.56 -2.65
CA CYS A 39 -6.26 -3.22 -2.29
C CYS A 39 -5.70 -4.21 -1.26
N LEU A 40 -6.48 -4.52 -0.24
CA LEU A 40 -6.05 -5.47 0.78
C LEU A 40 -5.86 -6.87 0.21
N GLN A 41 -6.69 -7.28 -0.74
CA GLN A 41 -6.50 -8.56 -1.41
C GLN A 41 -5.21 -8.60 -2.23
N GLY A 42 -4.81 -7.48 -2.79
CA GLY A 42 -3.58 -7.39 -3.54
C GLY A 42 -2.33 -7.58 -2.68
N ILE A 43 -2.43 -7.30 -1.37
CA ILE A 43 -1.32 -7.51 -0.44
C ILE A 43 -1.12 -8.99 -0.16
N GLU A 44 -2.16 -9.77 -0.14
CA GLU A 44 -2.09 -11.20 0.08
C GLU A 44 -1.59 -11.89 -1.17
#